data_de67ee92978df18dfe2cb29a7c85e0b6
#
_entry.id   de67ee92978df18dfe2cb29a7c85e0b6
#
_cell.length_a   1.000
_cell.length_b   1.000
_cell.length_c   1.000
_cell.angle_alpha   90.00
_cell.angle_beta   90.00
_cell.angle_gamma   90.00
#
_symmetry.space_group_name_H-M   'P 1'
#
loop_
_entity.id
_entity.type
_entity.pdbx_description
1 polymer ?
#
loop_
_entity_poly.entity_id
_entity_poly.type
_entity_poly.pdbx_seq_one_letter_code
_entity_poly.pdbx_strand_id
1 'polypeptide(L)'
;QDIATLHGQAHFQSDNQLAVGDRVVSATDYVIATGQRPAILPITGHEYFKTSTDFLDLDQMPKRVTFVGGGYVGFELATIANAAGADVHVIHHNDRPLKAFDADLVKDLMAAMTADGITFDLNTDVQAITKTATGLQLTADNFELTTDLVISSAGRIPNADQLGLANVGVTFDRHGIQVNDHLQTANPHIYAIGDVSDTPVPKLTPVAGFEARYLVGELTHPGAAIKYPVVPTQVFAAPKLAQVGISAAVATEHPDEYRVNTLDMTKWFTYYRFGAQQAQAKVVVAKASGQVVGATLLSDVADEMINYFTLLIEKHVTLPDLQRLVLAYPTPASDLQYLY
;
A
#
# COMPACT_ATOMS: atom_id res chain seq x y z
N GLN A 1 -32.94 -6.24 0.22
CA GLN A 1 -32.38 -7.15 -0.79
C GLN A 1 -32.30 -8.53 -0.16
N ASP A 2 -32.90 -9.53 -0.78
CA ASP A 2 -32.90 -10.93 -0.32
C ASP A 2 -31.55 -11.59 -0.73
N ILE A 3 -30.49 -11.19 -0.04
CA ILE A 3 -29.15 -11.79 -0.22
C ILE A 3 -28.96 -12.83 0.89
N ALA A 4 -28.83 -14.10 0.52
CA ALA A 4 -28.49 -15.16 1.46
C ALA A 4 -27.03 -15.01 1.91
N THR A 5 -26.80 -15.07 3.22
CA THR A 5 -25.47 -15.06 3.82
C THR A 5 -25.16 -16.40 4.47
N LEU A 6 -23.93 -16.90 4.26
CA LEU A 6 -23.42 -18.12 4.86
C LEU A 6 -22.13 -17.78 5.62
N HIS A 7 -21.99 -18.32 6.82
CA HIS A 7 -20.78 -18.17 7.64
C HIS A 7 -20.06 -19.50 7.71
N GLY A 8 -18.75 -19.51 7.45
CA GLY A 8 -17.90 -20.69 7.52
C GLY A 8 -16.70 -20.59 6.59
N GLN A 9 -15.79 -21.55 6.71
CA GLN A 9 -14.67 -21.70 5.78
C GLN A 9 -15.19 -22.17 4.42
N ALA A 10 -14.94 -21.40 3.37
CA ALA A 10 -15.29 -21.75 2.00
C ALA A 10 -14.23 -22.68 1.38
N HIS A 11 -14.68 -23.67 0.63
CA HIS A 11 -13.79 -24.63 -0.04
C HIS A 11 -14.46 -25.22 -1.29
N PHE A 12 -13.83 -25.11 -2.47
CA PHE A 12 -14.32 -25.72 -3.69
C PHE A 12 -14.18 -27.24 -3.63
N GLN A 13 -15.27 -27.95 -3.82
CA GLN A 13 -15.29 -29.42 -3.94
C GLN A 13 -15.23 -29.88 -5.40
N SER A 14 -15.87 -29.13 -6.29
CA SER A 14 -15.88 -29.33 -7.75
C SER A 14 -16.23 -28.02 -8.45
N ASP A 15 -16.23 -28.01 -9.78
CA ASP A 15 -16.45 -26.81 -10.61
C ASP A 15 -17.73 -26.04 -10.29
N ASN A 16 -18.75 -26.71 -9.77
CA ASN A 16 -20.05 -26.10 -9.47
C ASN A 16 -20.48 -26.31 -8.01
N GLN A 17 -19.56 -26.71 -7.11
CA GLN A 17 -19.87 -26.96 -5.70
C GLN A 17 -18.85 -26.28 -4.78
N LEU A 18 -19.37 -25.39 -3.94
CA LEU A 18 -18.61 -24.71 -2.89
C LEU A 18 -19.17 -25.16 -1.52
N ALA A 19 -18.36 -25.80 -0.71
CA ALA A 19 -18.69 -26.06 0.68
C ALA A 19 -18.43 -24.80 1.52
N VAL A 20 -19.35 -24.49 2.44
CA VAL A 20 -19.19 -23.43 3.44
C VAL A 20 -19.60 -24.00 4.80
N GLY A 21 -18.63 -24.41 5.60
CA GLY A 21 -18.88 -25.25 6.78
C GLY A 21 -19.57 -26.56 6.38
N ASP A 22 -20.71 -26.85 6.98
CA ASP A 22 -21.50 -28.08 6.72
C ASP A 22 -22.47 -27.95 5.52
N ARG A 23 -22.48 -26.83 4.84
CA ARG A 23 -23.38 -26.57 3.69
C ARG A 23 -22.63 -26.65 2.38
N VAL A 24 -23.28 -27.18 1.35
CA VAL A 24 -22.78 -27.14 -0.03
C VAL A 24 -23.73 -26.27 -0.85
N VAL A 25 -23.17 -25.31 -1.57
CA VAL A 25 -23.90 -24.41 -2.45
C VAL A 25 -23.41 -24.58 -3.88
N SER A 26 -24.29 -24.30 -4.83
CA SER A 26 -23.98 -24.24 -6.26
C SER A 26 -24.41 -22.90 -6.82
N ALA A 27 -23.62 -22.38 -7.76
CA ALA A 27 -23.90 -21.16 -8.50
C ALA A 27 -23.46 -21.29 -9.95
N THR A 28 -23.96 -20.42 -10.80
CA THR A 28 -23.48 -20.33 -12.18
C THR A 28 -22.08 -19.74 -12.22
N ASP A 29 -21.84 -18.70 -11.44
CA ASP A 29 -20.55 -18.02 -11.34
C ASP A 29 -20.17 -17.80 -9.88
N TYR A 30 -18.88 -17.78 -9.61
CA TYR A 30 -18.27 -17.55 -8.30
C TYR A 30 -17.32 -16.37 -8.37
N VAL A 31 -17.36 -15.52 -7.36
CA VAL A 31 -16.42 -14.39 -7.23
C VAL A 31 -15.62 -14.57 -5.95
N ILE A 32 -14.31 -14.71 -6.07
CA ILE A 32 -13.37 -14.79 -4.96
C ILE A 32 -12.91 -13.38 -4.61
N ALA A 33 -13.24 -12.91 -3.40
CA ALA A 33 -12.89 -11.59 -2.89
C ALA A 33 -12.38 -11.69 -1.45
N THR A 34 -11.57 -12.73 -1.17
CA THR A 34 -11.10 -13.09 0.17
C THR A 34 -9.96 -12.23 0.68
N GLY A 35 -9.41 -11.36 -0.15
CA GLY A 35 -8.37 -10.40 0.22
C GLY A 35 -7.04 -11.05 0.61
N GLN A 36 -6.30 -10.38 1.49
CA GLN A 36 -5.00 -10.79 1.99
C GLN A 36 -4.93 -10.76 3.51
N ARG A 37 -4.04 -11.53 4.09
CA ARG A 37 -3.68 -11.51 5.51
C ARG A 37 -2.21 -11.09 5.72
N PRO A 38 -1.82 -10.60 6.90
CA PRO A 38 -0.41 -10.36 7.23
C PRO A 38 0.43 -11.63 7.05
N ALA A 39 1.62 -11.48 6.47
CA ALA A 39 2.62 -12.53 6.44
C ALA A 39 3.31 -12.61 7.81
N ILE A 40 3.50 -13.81 8.31
CA ILE A 40 4.32 -14.08 9.51
C ILE A 40 5.63 -14.69 9.04
N LEU A 41 6.77 -14.11 9.46
CA LEU A 41 8.09 -14.65 9.13
C LEU A 41 8.27 -16.02 9.79
N PRO A 42 8.76 -17.04 9.06
CA PRO A 42 8.92 -18.41 9.57
C PRO A 42 10.22 -18.55 10.37
N ILE A 43 10.38 -17.74 11.41
CA ILE A 43 11.55 -17.73 12.31
C ILE A 43 11.24 -18.39 13.64
N THR A 44 12.27 -18.71 14.42
CA THR A 44 12.09 -19.22 15.78
C THR A 44 11.35 -18.21 16.64
N GLY A 45 10.29 -18.62 17.34
CA GLY A 45 9.43 -17.73 18.14
C GLY A 45 8.43 -16.91 17.30
N HIS A 46 8.14 -17.34 16.06
CA HIS A 46 7.16 -16.67 15.19
C HIS A 46 5.74 -16.55 15.81
N GLU A 47 5.41 -17.41 16.79
CA GLU A 47 4.15 -17.36 17.54
C GLU A 47 4.00 -16.12 18.43
N TYR A 48 5.10 -15.39 18.68
CA TYR A 48 5.09 -14.13 19.43
C TYR A 48 4.76 -12.92 18.55
N PHE A 49 4.79 -13.06 17.24
CA PHE A 49 4.34 -11.98 16.36
C PHE A 49 2.86 -11.69 16.57
N LYS A 50 2.56 -10.41 16.64
CA LYS A 50 1.23 -9.85 16.49
C LYS A 50 1.08 -9.23 15.11
N THR A 51 -0.14 -8.99 14.70
CA THR A 51 -0.48 -8.41 13.39
C THR A 51 -0.97 -6.97 13.52
N SER A 52 -1.19 -6.31 12.38
CA SER A 52 -1.84 -4.99 12.36
C SER A 52 -3.24 -5.02 12.99
N THR A 53 -3.97 -6.13 12.88
CA THR A 53 -5.29 -6.29 13.54
C THR A 53 -5.13 -6.29 15.06
N ASP A 54 -4.19 -7.09 15.58
CA ASP A 54 -3.93 -7.11 17.03
C ASP A 54 -3.47 -5.74 17.56
N PHE A 55 -2.69 -4.99 16.75
CA PHE A 55 -2.25 -3.64 17.11
C PHE A 55 -3.42 -2.66 17.23
N LEU A 56 -4.34 -2.69 16.25
CA LEU A 56 -5.51 -1.80 16.23
C LEU A 56 -6.54 -2.13 17.31
N ASP A 57 -6.53 -3.36 17.84
CA ASP A 57 -7.40 -3.83 18.93
C ASP A 57 -6.77 -3.64 20.32
N LEU A 58 -5.62 -2.95 20.44
CA LEU A 58 -4.98 -2.71 21.74
C LEU A 58 -5.80 -1.76 22.62
N ASP A 59 -6.10 -2.17 23.84
CA ASP A 59 -6.70 -1.30 24.86
C ASP A 59 -5.73 -0.25 25.39
N GLN A 60 -4.44 -0.57 25.42
CA GLN A 60 -3.38 0.31 25.89
C GLN A 60 -2.10 0.11 25.07
N MET A 61 -1.44 1.21 24.73
CA MET A 61 -0.15 1.16 24.02
C MET A 61 0.95 0.65 24.97
N PRO A 62 1.68 -0.42 24.60
CA PRO A 62 2.85 -0.88 25.33
C PRO A 62 3.96 0.18 25.30
N LYS A 63 4.89 0.11 26.26
CA LYS A 63 6.00 1.08 26.35
C LYS A 63 7.00 0.94 25.21
N ARG A 64 7.25 -0.30 24.73
CA ARG A 64 8.22 -0.60 23.68
C ARG A 64 7.52 -1.43 22.60
N VAL A 65 7.51 -0.95 21.37
CA VAL A 65 6.87 -1.59 20.24
C VAL A 65 7.87 -1.72 19.09
N THR A 66 7.99 -2.92 18.56
CA THR A 66 8.88 -3.20 17.42
C THR A 66 8.10 -3.71 16.22
N PHE A 67 8.30 -3.07 15.09
CA PHE A 67 7.75 -3.48 13.79
C PHE A 67 8.84 -4.18 12.99
N VAL A 68 8.59 -5.43 12.58
CA VAL A 68 9.52 -6.19 11.74
C VAL A 68 9.00 -6.17 10.30
N GLY A 69 9.67 -5.39 9.46
CA GLY A 69 9.32 -5.12 8.08
C GLY A 69 9.10 -3.62 7.80
N GLY A 70 9.94 -3.05 6.93
CA GLY A 70 9.91 -1.63 6.53
C GLY A 70 8.94 -1.33 5.38
N GLY A 71 7.76 -1.93 5.38
CA GLY A 71 6.66 -1.62 4.47
C GLY A 71 5.74 -0.51 5.00
N TYR A 72 4.71 -0.13 4.22
CA TYR A 72 3.78 0.94 4.61
C TYR A 72 3.09 0.66 5.96
N VAL A 73 2.71 -0.60 6.25
CA VAL A 73 2.10 -0.97 7.54
C VAL A 73 3.05 -0.64 8.70
N GLY A 74 4.34 -0.98 8.57
CA GLY A 74 5.34 -0.67 9.60
C GLY A 74 5.47 0.82 9.85
N PHE A 75 5.57 1.63 8.79
CA PHE A 75 5.71 3.09 8.90
C PHE A 75 4.48 3.76 9.51
N GLU A 76 3.28 3.40 9.04
CA GLU A 76 2.03 3.98 9.52
C GLU A 76 1.77 3.65 11.00
N LEU A 77 1.88 2.37 11.37
CA LEU A 77 1.64 1.96 12.75
C LEU A 77 2.75 2.41 13.69
N ALA A 78 4.00 2.50 13.23
CA ALA A 78 5.10 3.11 13.99
C ALA A 78 4.82 4.58 14.32
N THR A 79 4.29 5.35 13.37
CA THR A 79 3.88 6.74 13.59
C THR A 79 2.80 6.83 14.68
N ILE A 80 1.79 5.94 14.66
CA ILE A 80 0.72 5.90 15.67
C ILE A 80 1.29 5.51 17.04
N ALA A 81 2.13 4.47 17.11
CA ALA A 81 2.71 4.00 18.36
C ALA A 81 3.60 5.08 19.01
N ASN A 82 4.41 5.76 18.21
CA ASN A 82 5.27 6.86 18.68
C ASN A 82 4.44 8.04 19.18
N ALA A 83 3.41 8.44 18.46
CA ALA A 83 2.49 9.50 18.90
C ALA A 83 1.74 9.15 20.19
N ALA A 84 1.52 7.86 20.45
CA ALA A 84 0.96 7.36 21.71
C ALA A 84 1.99 7.22 22.85
N GLY A 85 3.27 7.59 22.62
CA GLY A 85 4.33 7.65 23.62
C GLY A 85 5.11 6.35 23.79
N ALA A 86 5.04 5.40 22.87
CA ALA A 86 5.87 4.22 22.87
C ALA A 86 7.29 4.51 22.38
N ASP A 87 8.26 3.78 22.89
CA ASP A 87 9.59 3.62 22.30
C ASP A 87 9.49 2.67 21.11
N VAL A 88 9.77 3.15 19.90
CA VAL A 88 9.44 2.48 18.65
C VAL A 88 10.68 2.15 17.84
N HIS A 89 10.78 0.87 17.45
CA HIS A 89 11.75 0.37 16.49
C HIS A 89 11.08 -0.17 15.24
N VAL A 90 11.63 0.17 14.07
CA VAL A 90 11.28 -0.42 12.78
C VAL A 90 12.50 -1.16 12.25
N ILE A 91 12.43 -2.49 12.24
CA ILE A 91 13.52 -3.36 11.77
C ILE A 91 13.27 -3.74 10.32
N HIS A 92 14.31 -3.63 9.47
CA HIS A 92 14.22 -4.01 8.06
C HIS A 92 15.47 -4.75 7.59
N HIS A 93 15.27 -5.84 6.84
CA HIS A 93 16.32 -6.78 6.42
C HIS A 93 17.35 -6.18 5.45
N ASN A 94 17.06 -5.08 4.78
CA ASN A 94 17.98 -4.38 3.89
C ASN A 94 17.96 -2.85 4.12
N ASP A 95 18.65 -2.10 3.27
CA ASP A 95 18.76 -0.63 3.35
C ASP A 95 17.64 0.13 2.62
N ARG A 96 16.65 -0.58 2.04
CA ARG A 96 15.65 -0.01 1.14
C ARG A 96 14.20 -0.28 1.59
N PRO A 97 13.74 0.30 2.72
CA PRO A 97 12.34 0.26 3.10
C PRO A 97 11.47 1.03 2.08
N LEU A 98 10.16 0.80 2.09
CA LEU A 98 9.18 1.40 1.18
C LEU A 98 9.65 1.33 -0.29
N LYS A 99 10.12 0.16 -0.73
CA LYS A 99 10.80 -0.08 -2.00
C LYS A 99 10.06 0.48 -3.22
N ALA A 100 8.73 0.56 -3.19
CA ALA A 100 7.90 1.06 -4.29
C ALA A 100 7.92 2.59 -4.41
N PHE A 101 8.41 3.32 -3.40
CA PHE A 101 8.43 4.78 -3.37
C PHE A 101 9.81 5.34 -3.74
N ASP A 102 9.86 6.66 -4.03
CA ASP A 102 11.09 7.38 -4.34
C ASP A 102 12.11 7.28 -3.20
N ALA A 103 13.36 6.89 -3.53
CA ALA A 103 14.39 6.59 -2.54
C ALA A 103 14.79 7.79 -1.69
N ASP A 104 14.91 8.97 -2.31
CA ASP A 104 15.34 10.17 -1.61
C ASP A 104 14.26 10.64 -0.65
N LEU A 105 12.99 10.66 -1.11
CA LEU A 105 11.87 11.06 -0.27
C LEU A 105 11.59 10.05 0.86
N VAL A 106 11.85 8.76 0.65
CA VAL A 106 11.82 7.76 1.74
C VAL A 106 12.91 8.03 2.77
N LYS A 107 14.12 8.38 2.33
CA LYS A 107 15.23 8.75 3.24
C LYS A 107 14.88 9.98 4.07
N ASP A 108 14.28 10.99 3.44
CA ASP A 108 13.86 12.22 4.12
C ASP A 108 12.71 11.96 5.09
N LEU A 109 11.74 11.09 4.72
CA LEU A 109 10.70 10.61 5.62
C LEU A 109 11.28 9.92 6.86
N MET A 110 12.22 8.99 6.67
CA MET A 110 12.87 8.31 7.79
C MET A 110 13.63 9.28 8.68
N ALA A 111 14.30 10.28 8.10
CA ALA A 111 15.00 11.30 8.88
C ALA A 111 14.03 12.12 9.75
N ALA A 112 12.85 12.49 9.21
CA ALA A 112 11.79 13.16 9.96
C ALA A 112 11.26 12.28 11.10
N MET A 113 10.90 11.02 10.80
CA MET A 113 10.39 10.08 11.80
C MET A 113 11.44 9.78 12.89
N THR A 114 12.75 9.78 12.53
CA THR A 114 13.83 9.62 13.50
C THR A 114 13.97 10.86 14.40
N ALA A 115 13.81 12.04 13.86
CA ALA A 115 13.79 13.28 14.65
C ALA A 115 12.62 13.31 15.64
N ASP A 116 11.50 12.64 15.29
CA ASP A 116 10.33 12.45 16.17
C ASP A 116 10.48 11.32 17.18
N GLY A 117 11.57 10.53 17.13
CA GLY A 117 11.92 9.52 18.14
C GLY A 117 11.80 8.05 17.70
N ILE A 118 11.50 7.78 16.43
CA ILE A 118 11.43 6.41 15.91
C ILE A 118 12.83 5.94 15.49
N THR A 119 13.22 4.74 15.93
CA THR A 119 14.48 4.12 15.54
C THR A 119 14.28 3.18 14.34
N PHE A 120 15.16 3.30 13.34
CA PHE A 120 15.21 2.42 12.17
C PHE A 120 16.46 1.53 12.23
N ASP A 121 16.26 0.22 12.39
CA ASP A 121 17.31 -0.79 12.38
C ASP A 121 17.34 -1.46 10.99
N LEU A 122 18.07 -0.85 10.06
CA LEU A 122 18.21 -1.35 8.68
C LEU A 122 19.28 -2.42 8.59
N ASN A 123 19.27 -3.21 7.48
CA ASN A 123 20.19 -4.34 7.26
C ASN A 123 20.18 -5.34 8.41
N THR A 124 19.03 -5.49 9.06
CA THR A 124 18.85 -6.34 10.23
C THR A 124 17.79 -7.41 9.92
N ASP A 125 18.26 -8.64 9.70
CA ASP A 125 17.38 -9.79 9.39
C ASP A 125 17.12 -10.58 10.68
N VAL A 126 15.93 -10.36 11.26
CA VAL A 126 15.53 -11.00 12.52
C VAL A 126 15.43 -12.50 12.35
N GLN A 127 16.16 -13.25 13.19
CA GLN A 127 16.25 -14.72 13.12
C GLN A 127 15.45 -15.43 14.21
N ALA A 128 15.26 -14.78 15.36
CA ALA A 128 14.49 -15.38 16.45
C ALA A 128 13.83 -14.33 17.35
N ILE A 129 12.74 -14.75 17.99
CA ILE A 129 12.06 -14.03 19.08
C ILE A 129 12.00 -14.98 20.28
N THR A 130 12.49 -14.55 21.41
CA THR A 130 12.48 -15.34 22.65
C THR A 130 11.77 -14.58 23.76
N LYS A 131 10.88 -15.23 24.49
CA LYS A 131 10.25 -14.65 25.68
C LYS A 131 11.21 -14.68 26.85
N THR A 132 11.41 -13.54 27.49
CA THR A 132 12.29 -13.34 28.64
C THR A 132 11.52 -12.81 29.85
N ALA A 133 12.20 -12.63 30.99
CA ALA A 133 11.59 -12.01 32.18
C ALA A 133 11.25 -10.52 31.99
N THR A 134 11.89 -9.85 31.01
CA THR A 134 11.76 -8.39 30.78
C THR A 134 11.01 -8.03 29.49
N GLY A 135 10.50 -9.02 28.76
CA GLY A 135 9.78 -8.83 27.50
C GLY A 135 10.10 -9.86 26.43
N LEU A 136 9.95 -9.49 25.18
CA LEU A 136 10.33 -10.26 24.00
C LEU A 136 11.70 -9.80 23.51
N GLN A 137 12.63 -10.72 23.36
CA GLN A 137 13.97 -10.47 22.85
C GLN A 137 14.05 -10.91 21.39
N LEU A 138 14.32 -9.94 20.50
CA LEU A 138 14.61 -10.19 19.10
C LEU A 138 16.11 -10.31 18.92
N THR A 139 16.54 -11.27 18.10
CA THR A 139 17.96 -11.48 17.77
C THR A 139 18.17 -11.57 16.26
N ALA A 140 19.27 -10.98 15.80
CA ALA A 140 19.82 -11.11 14.45
C ALA A 140 21.35 -11.14 14.55
N ASP A 141 22.06 -11.24 13.42
CA ASP A 141 23.52 -11.19 13.42
C ASP A 141 24.01 -9.87 14.05
N ASN A 142 24.72 -9.97 15.19
CA ASN A 142 25.23 -8.81 15.96
C ASN A 142 24.16 -7.79 16.40
N PHE A 143 22.90 -8.22 16.50
CA PHE A 143 21.80 -7.36 16.93
C PHE A 143 20.95 -8.07 17.99
N GLU A 144 20.60 -7.33 19.02
CA GLU A 144 19.73 -7.79 20.11
C GLU A 144 18.86 -6.63 20.58
N LEU A 145 17.56 -6.82 20.65
CA LEU A 145 16.59 -5.82 21.09
C LEU A 145 15.53 -6.45 21.99
N THR A 146 15.23 -5.81 23.12
CA THR A 146 14.13 -6.22 24.00
C THR A 146 12.95 -5.26 23.88
N THR A 147 11.77 -5.80 23.62
CA THR A 147 10.53 -5.05 23.41
C THR A 147 9.35 -5.69 24.15
N ASP A 148 8.23 -4.99 24.26
CA ASP A 148 7.01 -5.51 24.89
C ASP A 148 6.04 -6.09 23.86
N LEU A 149 6.10 -5.60 22.62
CA LEU A 149 5.22 -6.02 21.52
C LEU A 149 6.00 -6.07 20.22
N VAL A 150 5.82 -7.16 19.45
CA VAL A 150 6.42 -7.33 18.12
C VAL A 150 5.30 -7.47 17.09
N ILE A 151 5.28 -6.57 16.10
CA ILE A 151 4.30 -6.57 15.01
C ILE A 151 4.96 -7.06 13.72
N SER A 152 4.36 -8.06 13.08
CA SER A 152 4.74 -8.45 11.72
C SER A 152 4.20 -7.45 10.71
N SER A 153 5.12 -6.72 10.06
CA SER A 153 4.87 -5.80 8.95
C SER A 153 5.68 -6.18 7.69
N ALA A 154 6.09 -7.46 7.60
CA ALA A 154 6.95 -8.02 6.56
C ALA A 154 6.20 -8.39 5.26
N GLY A 155 4.99 -7.86 5.07
CA GLY A 155 4.19 -8.05 3.88
C GLY A 155 2.83 -8.72 4.14
N ARG A 156 2.14 -9.05 3.06
CA ARG A 156 0.82 -9.68 3.08
C ARG A 156 0.80 -10.84 2.07
N ILE A 157 -0.02 -11.84 2.34
CA ILE A 157 -0.22 -13.02 1.48
C ILE A 157 -1.69 -13.20 1.12
N PRO A 158 -1.99 -13.67 -0.11
CA PRO A 158 -3.37 -13.87 -0.56
C PRO A 158 -4.09 -14.93 0.27
N ASN A 159 -5.37 -14.70 0.58
CA ASN A 159 -6.23 -15.69 1.23
C ASN A 159 -6.79 -16.67 0.18
N ALA A 160 -5.93 -17.46 -0.45
CA ALA A 160 -6.24 -18.38 -1.53
C ALA A 160 -5.96 -19.85 -1.17
N ASP A 161 -5.05 -20.11 -0.24
CA ASP A 161 -4.49 -21.42 0.08
C ASP A 161 -5.51 -22.43 0.66
N GLN A 162 -6.59 -21.96 1.28
CA GLN A 162 -7.60 -22.82 1.90
C GLN A 162 -8.89 -22.99 1.07
N LEU A 163 -8.94 -22.40 -0.12
CA LEU A 163 -10.14 -22.39 -0.97
C LEU A 163 -10.32 -23.65 -1.83
N GLY A 164 -9.36 -24.58 -1.83
CA GLY A 164 -9.44 -25.79 -2.66
C GLY A 164 -9.35 -25.52 -4.17
N LEU A 165 -8.62 -24.47 -4.57
CA LEU A 165 -8.55 -23.96 -5.94
C LEU A 165 -8.03 -25.00 -6.95
N ALA A 166 -7.20 -25.94 -6.52
CA ALA A 166 -6.73 -27.05 -7.37
C ALA A 166 -7.86 -27.96 -7.86
N ASN A 167 -8.95 -28.10 -7.08
CA ASN A 167 -10.11 -28.93 -7.44
C ASN A 167 -10.90 -28.34 -8.62
N VAL A 168 -10.69 -27.07 -8.93
CA VAL A 168 -11.40 -26.32 -9.98
C VAL A 168 -10.45 -25.73 -11.03
N GLY A 169 -9.20 -26.20 -11.08
CA GLY A 169 -8.21 -25.79 -12.07
C GLY A 169 -7.74 -24.34 -11.96
N VAL A 170 -7.93 -23.69 -10.82
CA VAL A 170 -7.51 -22.31 -10.58
C VAL A 170 -6.14 -22.28 -9.94
N THR A 171 -5.23 -21.46 -10.48
CA THR A 171 -3.86 -21.29 -10.01
C THR A 171 -3.68 -19.99 -9.25
N PHE A 172 -2.80 -20.02 -8.26
CA PHE A 172 -2.39 -18.85 -7.49
C PHE A 172 -0.94 -18.98 -7.04
N ASP A 173 -0.32 -17.86 -6.74
CA ASP A 173 1.00 -17.79 -6.14
C ASP A 173 1.04 -16.71 -5.03
N ARG A 174 2.25 -16.26 -4.66
CA ARG A 174 2.46 -15.21 -3.67
C ARG A 174 1.85 -13.84 -4.08
N HIS A 175 1.58 -13.62 -5.36
CA HIS A 175 1.01 -12.39 -5.89
C HIS A 175 -0.51 -12.40 -5.88
N GLY A 176 -1.13 -13.59 -5.96
CA GLY A 176 -2.58 -13.74 -5.95
C GLY A 176 -3.07 -14.85 -6.86
N ILE A 177 -4.39 -14.92 -7.00
CA ILE A 177 -5.08 -15.78 -7.95
C ILE A 177 -4.89 -15.21 -9.36
N GLN A 178 -4.38 -16.04 -10.28
CA GLN A 178 -4.15 -15.62 -11.66
C GLN A 178 -5.48 -15.37 -12.38
N VAL A 179 -5.60 -14.19 -12.97
CA VAL A 179 -6.77 -13.77 -13.74
C VAL A 179 -6.36 -13.15 -15.08
N ASN A 180 -7.27 -13.20 -16.05
CA ASN A 180 -7.13 -12.45 -17.29
C ASN A 180 -7.61 -10.98 -17.15
N ASP A 181 -7.63 -10.25 -18.23
CA ASP A 181 -8.09 -8.86 -18.30
C ASP A 181 -9.63 -8.69 -18.19
N HIS A 182 -10.35 -9.77 -17.94
CA HIS A 182 -11.77 -9.80 -17.56
C HIS A 182 -11.95 -10.23 -16.08
N LEU A 183 -10.86 -10.28 -15.28
CA LEU A 183 -10.83 -10.75 -13.90
C LEU A 183 -11.29 -12.20 -13.73
N GLN A 184 -11.30 -12.98 -14.82
CA GLN A 184 -11.69 -14.37 -14.90
C GLN A 184 -10.45 -15.24 -14.72
N THR A 185 -10.58 -16.31 -13.96
CA THR A 185 -9.52 -17.32 -13.76
C THR A 185 -9.43 -18.28 -14.96
N ALA A 186 -8.58 -19.29 -14.87
CA ALA A 186 -8.57 -20.37 -15.87
C ALA A 186 -9.90 -21.16 -15.92
N ASN A 187 -10.69 -21.15 -14.83
CA ASN A 187 -12.05 -21.67 -14.82
C ASN A 187 -13.02 -20.58 -15.25
N PRO A 188 -13.80 -20.77 -16.35
CA PRO A 188 -14.65 -19.72 -16.91
C PRO A 188 -15.82 -19.27 -16.01
N HIS A 189 -16.08 -20.00 -14.94
CA HIS A 189 -17.13 -19.68 -13.96
C HIS A 189 -16.58 -19.12 -12.67
N ILE A 190 -15.27 -18.87 -12.58
CA ILE A 190 -14.64 -18.36 -11.36
C ILE A 190 -13.86 -17.08 -11.67
N TYR A 191 -14.18 -16.03 -10.96
CA TYR A 191 -13.55 -14.71 -11.02
C TYR A 191 -12.82 -14.42 -9.70
N ALA A 192 -11.79 -13.58 -9.74
CA ALA A 192 -11.14 -13.09 -8.51
C ALA A 192 -10.89 -11.59 -8.60
N ILE A 193 -11.18 -10.86 -7.50
CA ILE A 193 -11.08 -9.40 -7.41
C ILE A 193 -10.46 -8.96 -6.09
N GLY A 194 -9.97 -7.74 -6.07
CA GLY A 194 -9.35 -7.13 -4.89
C GLY A 194 -8.00 -7.76 -4.54
N ASP A 195 -7.60 -7.67 -3.29
CA ASP A 195 -6.25 -8.03 -2.86
C ASP A 195 -5.86 -9.50 -3.09
N VAL A 196 -6.83 -10.39 -3.27
CA VAL A 196 -6.58 -11.81 -3.54
C VAL A 196 -6.19 -12.10 -4.98
N SER A 197 -6.56 -11.23 -5.94
CA SER A 197 -6.29 -11.40 -7.37
C SER A 197 -4.88 -10.94 -7.77
N ASP A 198 -4.27 -11.56 -8.76
CA ASP A 198 -2.99 -11.11 -9.34
C ASP A 198 -3.27 -10.16 -10.52
N THR A 199 -3.35 -8.88 -10.23
CA THR A 199 -3.58 -7.80 -11.20
C THR A 199 -2.38 -6.84 -11.23
N PRO A 200 -2.15 -6.10 -12.34
CA PRO A 200 -0.96 -5.26 -12.52
C PRO A 200 -0.97 -3.96 -11.70
N VAL A 201 -1.96 -3.76 -10.84
CA VAL A 201 -2.14 -2.53 -10.04
C VAL A 201 -1.94 -2.79 -8.54
N PRO A 202 -1.66 -1.76 -7.73
CA PRO A 202 -1.50 -1.93 -6.29
C PRO A 202 -2.75 -2.50 -5.60
N LYS A 203 -2.54 -3.33 -4.60
CA LYS A 203 -3.59 -3.93 -3.76
C LYS A 203 -4.15 -2.88 -2.79
N LEU A 204 -5.21 -2.20 -3.19
CA LEU A 204 -5.81 -1.08 -2.46
C LEU A 204 -7.33 -1.16 -2.46
N THR A 205 -7.96 -0.68 -1.39
CA THR A 205 -9.43 -0.64 -1.28
C THR A 205 -10.13 0.07 -2.45
N PRO A 206 -9.63 1.23 -2.97
CA PRO A 206 -10.24 1.86 -4.15
C PRO A 206 -10.14 1.00 -5.41
N VAL A 207 -9.05 0.24 -5.58
CA VAL A 207 -8.86 -0.70 -6.69
C VAL A 207 -9.86 -1.85 -6.60
N ALA A 208 -9.98 -2.47 -5.42
CA ALA A 208 -10.97 -3.53 -5.20
C ALA A 208 -12.41 -3.06 -5.53
N GLY A 209 -12.76 -1.83 -5.11
CA GLY A 209 -14.04 -1.22 -5.45
C GLY A 209 -14.21 -0.91 -6.95
N PHE A 210 -13.12 -0.57 -7.66
CA PHE A 210 -13.12 -0.38 -9.10
C PHE A 210 -13.34 -1.71 -9.84
N GLU A 211 -12.59 -2.75 -9.47
CA GLU A 211 -12.72 -4.11 -10.01
C GLU A 211 -14.12 -4.70 -9.78
N ALA A 212 -14.69 -4.49 -8.57
CA ALA A 212 -16.04 -4.95 -8.28
C ALA A 212 -17.09 -4.30 -9.19
N ARG A 213 -16.99 -2.99 -9.45
CA ARG A 213 -17.91 -2.29 -10.39
C ARG A 213 -17.74 -2.79 -11.82
N TYR A 214 -16.50 -3.01 -12.27
CA TYR A 214 -16.23 -3.58 -13.57
C TYR A 214 -16.85 -4.98 -13.69
N LEU A 215 -16.61 -5.86 -12.70
CA LEU A 215 -17.08 -7.24 -12.73
C LEU A 215 -18.60 -7.35 -12.75
N VAL A 216 -19.33 -6.49 -12.06
CA VAL A 216 -20.80 -6.43 -12.14
C VAL A 216 -21.25 -6.16 -13.59
N GLY A 217 -20.58 -5.24 -14.28
CA GLY A 217 -20.83 -4.97 -15.70
C GLY A 217 -20.53 -6.20 -16.59
N GLU A 218 -19.37 -6.82 -16.37
CA GLU A 218 -18.91 -7.99 -17.13
C GLU A 218 -19.84 -9.21 -16.98
N LEU A 219 -20.28 -9.52 -15.77
CA LEU A 219 -21.20 -10.63 -15.50
C LEU A 219 -22.60 -10.42 -16.09
N THR A 220 -23.05 -9.18 -16.26
CA THR A 220 -24.39 -8.85 -16.79
C THR A 220 -24.37 -8.59 -18.28
N HIS A 221 -23.32 -7.99 -18.80
CA HIS A 221 -23.13 -7.60 -20.18
C HIS A 221 -21.65 -7.72 -20.54
N PRO A 222 -21.16 -8.94 -20.84
CA PRO A 222 -19.77 -9.16 -21.20
C PRO A 222 -19.30 -8.21 -22.31
N GLY A 223 -18.16 -7.58 -22.12
CA GLY A 223 -17.71 -6.53 -23.02
C GLY A 223 -16.20 -6.35 -23.10
N ALA A 224 -15.73 -5.12 -22.99
CA ALA A 224 -14.33 -4.79 -23.10
C ALA A 224 -13.55 -5.15 -21.85
N ALA A 225 -12.30 -5.58 -22.04
CA ALA A 225 -11.32 -5.80 -20.98
C ALA A 225 -11.22 -4.60 -20.01
N ILE A 226 -10.90 -4.90 -18.75
CA ILE A 226 -10.70 -3.87 -17.73
C ILE A 226 -9.54 -2.94 -18.11
N LYS A 227 -9.79 -1.63 -18.00
CA LYS A 227 -8.76 -0.61 -18.19
C LYS A 227 -8.57 0.13 -16.88
N TYR A 228 -7.45 -0.11 -16.22
CA TYR A 228 -7.14 0.58 -14.99
C TYR A 228 -6.74 2.03 -15.25
N PRO A 229 -7.28 2.99 -14.47
CA PRO A 229 -6.75 4.35 -14.44
C PRO A 229 -5.39 4.38 -13.76
N VAL A 230 -4.71 5.53 -13.73
CA VAL A 230 -3.56 5.70 -12.84
C VAL A 230 -4.00 5.61 -11.39
N VAL A 231 -3.26 4.83 -10.60
CA VAL A 231 -3.63 4.55 -9.21
C VAL A 231 -2.64 5.24 -8.28
N PRO A 232 -3.06 6.24 -7.49
CA PRO A 232 -2.22 6.83 -6.47
C PRO A 232 -1.98 5.85 -5.32
N THR A 233 -0.77 5.88 -4.76
CA THR A 233 -0.38 5.14 -3.56
C THR A 233 0.16 6.10 -2.51
N GLN A 234 -0.03 5.76 -1.24
CA GLN A 234 0.40 6.62 -0.15
C GLN A 234 0.77 5.84 1.11
N VAL A 235 1.53 6.49 1.98
CA VAL A 235 1.91 6.05 3.32
C VAL A 235 1.49 7.14 4.30
N PHE A 236 0.60 6.81 5.23
CA PHE A 236 0.12 7.70 6.28
C PHE A 236 1.09 7.81 7.46
N ALA A 237 2.33 8.14 7.16
CA ALA A 237 3.34 8.50 8.16
C ALA A 237 3.26 10.01 8.49
N ALA A 238 4.19 10.51 9.28
CA ALA A 238 4.37 11.91 9.58
C ALA A 238 5.81 12.35 9.23
N PRO A 239 5.97 13.15 8.14
CA PRO A 239 4.97 13.59 7.15
C PRO A 239 4.47 12.44 6.26
N LYS A 240 3.36 12.67 5.54
CA LYS A 240 2.80 11.68 4.60
C LYS A 240 3.62 11.62 3.31
N LEU A 241 3.76 10.40 2.76
CA LEU A 241 4.41 10.17 1.47
C LEU A 241 3.38 9.64 0.48
N ALA A 242 3.27 10.24 -0.70
CA ALA A 242 2.32 9.82 -1.72
C ALA A 242 2.94 9.87 -3.12
N GLN A 243 2.49 8.99 -4.03
CA GLN A 243 2.95 8.97 -5.41
C GLN A 243 1.87 8.52 -6.39
N VAL A 244 1.99 8.95 -7.65
CA VAL A 244 1.12 8.55 -8.76
C VAL A 244 1.88 8.63 -10.09
N GLY A 245 1.56 7.73 -11.03
CA GLY A 245 2.10 7.74 -12.39
C GLY A 245 3.56 7.31 -12.46
N ILE A 246 4.30 7.89 -13.41
CA ILE A 246 5.70 7.55 -13.68
C ILE A 246 6.59 8.05 -12.54
N SER A 247 7.42 7.16 -11.97
CA SER A 247 8.36 7.55 -10.91
C SER A 247 9.51 8.42 -11.45
N ALA A 248 10.07 9.26 -10.58
CA ALA A 248 11.26 10.06 -10.92
C ALA A 248 12.46 9.18 -11.33
N ALA A 249 12.59 7.99 -10.74
CA ALA A 249 13.64 7.03 -11.11
C ALA A 249 13.51 6.59 -12.58
N VAL A 250 12.33 6.13 -12.99
CA VAL A 250 12.04 5.76 -14.40
C VAL A 250 12.25 6.96 -15.33
N ALA A 251 11.76 8.13 -14.95
CA ALA A 251 11.92 9.34 -15.77
C ALA A 251 13.39 9.74 -15.95
N THR A 252 14.24 9.51 -14.94
CA THR A 252 15.68 9.79 -15.02
C THR A 252 16.42 8.83 -15.96
N GLU A 253 15.94 7.61 -16.12
CA GLU A 253 16.48 6.64 -17.09
C GLU A 253 16.08 7.01 -18.54
N HIS A 254 15.04 7.83 -18.72
CA HIS A 254 14.55 8.30 -20.03
C HIS A 254 14.58 9.83 -20.15
N PRO A 255 15.78 10.47 -20.05
CA PRO A 255 15.88 11.92 -20.00
C PRO A 255 15.46 12.63 -21.29
N ASP A 256 15.44 11.93 -22.43
CA ASP A 256 14.95 12.50 -23.69
C ASP A 256 13.42 12.64 -23.72
N GLU A 257 12.71 11.79 -23.00
CA GLU A 257 11.24 11.75 -22.97
C GLU A 257 10.67 12.59 -21.84
N TYR A 258 11.35 12.61 -20.68
CA TYR A 258 10.82 13.19 -19.45
C TYR A 258 11.73 14.27 -18.86
N ARG A 259 11.13 15.17 -18.12
CA ARG A 259 11.79 16.12 -17.22
C ARG A 259 11.28 15.86 -15.80
N VAL A 260 12.20 15.81 -14.84
CA VAL A 260 11.87 15.71 -13.41
C VAL A 260 12.13 17.06 -12.76
N ASN A 261 11.09 17.65 -12.16
CA ASN A 261 11.23 18.84 -11.32
C ASN A 261 11.30 18.37 -9.86
N THR A 262 12.39 18.67 -9.18
CA THR A 262 12.58 18.41 -7.75
C THR A 262 12.47 19.73 -7.00
N LEU A 263 11.57 19.80 -6.01
CA LEU A 263 11.19 21.03 -5.35
C LEU A 263 11.18 20.83 -3.83
N ASP A 264 11.76 21.78 -3.11
CA ASP A 264 11.55 21.96 -1.69
C ASP A 264 10.58 23.12 -1.48
N MET A 265 9.39 22.81 -1.01
CA MET A 265 8.30 23.76 -0.78
C MET A 265 8.17 24.14 0.69
N THR A 266 9.03 23.65 1.57
CA THR A 266 8.93 23.83 3.03
C THR A 266 8.83 25.31 3.42
N LYS A 267 9.56 26.20 2.70
CA LYS A 267 9.56 27.63 2.93
C LYS A 267 8.55 28.41 2.09
N TRP A 268 7.78 27.75 1.24
CA TRP A 268 6.72 28.43 0.52
C TRP A 268 5.65 28.88 1.47
N PHE A 269 5.06 30.05 1.22
CA PHE A 269 4.10 30.68 2.15
C PHE A 269 2.98 29.73 2.58
N THR A 270 2.47 28.94 1.66
CA THR A 270 1.39 27.98 1.90
C THR A 270 1.78 26.94 2.97
N TYR A 271 2.96 26.33 2.84
CA TYR A 271 3.44 25.29 3.75
C TYR A 271 3.99 25.87 5.05
N TYR A 272 4.73 26.99 4.95
CA TYR A 272 5.23 27.72 6.13
C TYR A 272 4.09 28.18 7.06
N ARG A 273 2.96 28.61 6.50
CA ARG A 273 1.80 29.12 7.23
C ARG A 273 1.21 28.11 8.21
N PHE A 274 1.20 26.82 7.91
CA PHE A 274 0.72 25.78 8.82
C PHE A 274 1.85 24.98 9.48
N GLY A 275 3.07 25.50 9.43
CA GLY A 275 4.20 24.98 10.21
C GLY A 275 4.78 23.68 9.68
N ALA A 276 4.65 23.40 8.36
CA ALA A 276 5.22 22.19 7.76
C ALA A 276 6.73 22.10 8.07
N GLN A 277 7.17 20.98 8.61
CA GLN A 277 8.58 20.70 8.85
C GLN A 277 9.28 20.23 7.57
N GLN A 278 8.53 19.57 6.71
CA GLN A 278 8.96 19.12 5.39
C GLN A 278 7.81 19.25 4.38
N ALA A 279 8.12 19.76 3.19
CA ALA A 279 7.23 19.75 2.04
C ALA A 279 8.06 19.64 0.77
N GLN A 280 8.07 18.47 0.16
CA GLN A 280 8.88 18.19 -1.02
C GLN A 280 8.03 17.58 -2.13
N ALA A 281 8.41 17.82 -3.37
CA ALA A 281 7.80 17.24 -4.55
C ALA A 281 8.84 16.83 -5.59
N LYS A 282 8.60 15.70 -6.24
CA LYS A 282 9.21 15.35 -7.53
C LYS A 282 8.09 15.19 -8.54
N VAL A 283 8.06 16.04 -9.57
CA VAL A 283 7.04 16.04 -10.61
C VAL A 283 7.65 15.69 -11.94
N VAL A 284 7.08 14.68 -12.61
CA VAL A 284 7.53 14.19 -13.91
C VAL A 284 6.64 14.77 -14.99
N VAL A 285 7.27 15.43 -15.97
CA VAL A 285 6.61 16.07 -17.11
C VAL A 285 7.10 15.42 -18.41
N ALA A 286 6.20 14.99 -19.28
CA ALA A 286 6.50 14.52 -20.61
C ALA A 286 6.94 15.69 -21.50
N LYS A 287 8.16 15.65 -22.07
CA LYS A 287 8.73 16.76 -22.85
C LYS A 287 7.95 17.04 -24.13
N ALA A 288 7.46 16.00 -24.79
CA ALA A 288 6.76 16.12 -26.06
C ALA A 288 5.41 16.84 -25.93
N SER A 289 4.67 16.59 -24.84
CA SER A 289 3.30 17.10 -24.65
C SER A 289 3.21 18.23 -23.61
N GLY A 290 4.20 18.36 -22.72
CA GLY A 290 4.14 19.25 -21.56
C GLY A 290 3.16 18.79 -20.46
N GLN A 291 2.67 17.56 -20.54
CA GLN A 291 1.74 17.00 -19.58
C GLN A 291 2.48 16.45 -18.36
N VAL A 292 1.89 16.59 -17.17
CA VAL A 292 2.32 15.83 -16.00
C VAL A 292 1.98 14.36 -16.22
N VAL A 293 2.94 13.48 -15.97
CA VAL A 293 2.79 12.03 -16.10
C VAL A 293 3.17 11.27 -14.82
N GLY A 294 3.67 11.97 -13.82
CA GLY A 294 3.98 11.39 -12.52
C GLY A 294 4.25 12.44 -11.46
N ALA A 295 4.03 12.08 -10.21
CA ALA A 295 4.35 12.89 -9.04
C ALA A 295 4.65 12.04 -7.82
N THR A 296 5.61 12.48 -7.01
CA THR A 296 5.85 11.96 -5.66
C THR A 296 5.94 13.15 -4.70
N LEU A 297 5.23 13.07 -3.58
CA LEU A 297 5.08 14.14 -2.62
C LEU A 297 5.42 13.66 -1.21
N LEU A 298 6.14 14.46 -0.45
CA LEU A 298 6.38 14.28 0.97
C LEU A 298 5.94 15.54 1.71
N SER A 299 4.81 15.51 2.39
CA SER A 299 4.29 16.63 3.18
C SER A 299 3.07 16.22 4.01
N ASP A 300 2.66 17.07 4.96
CA ASP A 300 1.46 16.82 5.78
C ASP A 300 0.16 16.75 4.98
N VAL A 301 0.16 17.25 3.75
CA VAL A 301 -0.99 17.30 2.84
C VAL A 301 -0.79 16.47 1.56
N ALA A 302 0.20 15.57 1.54
CA ALA A 302 0.51 14.77 0.37
C ALA A 302 -0.67 13.87 -0.05
N ASP A 303 -1.46 13.37 0.90
CA ASP A 303 -2.67 12.57 0.70
C ASP A 303 -3.76 13.29 -0.11
N GLU A 304 -3.95 14.58 0.13
CA GLU A 304 -4.90 15.39 -0.63
C GLU A 304 -4.30 15.83 -1.98
N MET A 305 -3.04 16.28 -1.96
CA MET A 305 -2.39 16.81 -3.14
C MET A 305 -2.18 15.75 -4.24
N ILE A 306 -1.95 14.50 -3.87
CA ILE A 306 -1.77 13.42 -4.85
C ILE A 306 -3.03 13.18 -5.70
N ASN A 307 -4.21 13.46 -5.17
CA ASN A 307 -5.46 13.35 -5.90
C ASN A 307 -5.57 14.41 -7.01
N TYR A 308 -5.05 15.63 -6.79
CA TYR A 308 -4.95 16.62 -7.87
C TYR A 308 -4.02 16.11 -8.98
N PHE A 309 -2.84 15.57 -8.64
CA PHE A 309 -1.95 14.99 -9.64
C PHE A 309 -2.59 13.83 -10.39
N THR A 310 -3.35 12.97 -9.73
CA THR A 310 -4.12 11.91 -10.37
C THR A 310 -5.08 12.48 -11.40
N LEU A 311 -5.81 13.54 -11.07
CA LEU A 311 -6.72 14.22 -12.00
C LEU A 311 -5.97 14.89 -13.17
N LEU A 312 -4.83 15.54 -12.90
CA LEU A 312 -4.01 16.17 -13.94
C LEU A 312 -3.51 15.14 -14.95
N ILE A 313 -3.05 13.98 -14.49
CA ILE A 313 -2.58 12.88 -15.35
C ILE A 313 -3.74 12.30 -16.16
N GLU A 314 -4.85 11.92 -15.51
CA GLU A 314 -6.02 11.33 -16.18
C GLU A 314 -6.69 12.25 -17.20
N LYS A 315 -6.60 13.56 -17.00
CA LYS A 315 -7.16 14.57 -17.89
C LYS A 315 -6.16 15.17 -18.86
N HIS A 316 -4.91 14.66 -18.85
CA HIS A 316 -3.83 15.12 -19.74
C HIS A 316 -3.60 16.63 -19.68
N VAL A 317 -3.68 17.20 -18.46
CA VAL A 317 -3.58 18.65 -18.23
C VAL A 317 -2.14 19.11 -18.46
N THR A 318 -1.98 20.22 -19.17
CA THR A 318 -0.70 20.89 -19.38
C THR A 318 -0.55 22.11 -18.45
N LEU A 319 0.69 22.64 -18.33
CA LEU A 319 0.91 23.88 -17.58
C LEU A 319 0.07 25.06 -18.10
N PRO A 320 -0.05 25.33 -19.43
CA PRO A 320 -0.95 26.37 -19.94
C PRO A 320 -2.43 26.17 -19.54
N ASP A 321 -2.90 24.91 -19.45
CA ASP A 321 -4.27 24.65 -19.00
C ASP A 321 -4.44 25.00 -17.52
N LEU A 322 -3.49 24.61 -16.69
CA LEU A 322 -3.51 24.90 -15.25
C LEU A 322 -3.42 26.40 -14.97
N GLN A 323 -2.63 27.16 -15.72
CA GLN A 323 -2.48 28.61 -15.60
C GLN A 323 -3.75 29.40 -15.94
N ARG A 324 -4.73 28.78 -16.62
CA ARG A 324 -6.05 29.38 -16.86
C ARG A 324 -7.00 29.25 -15.68
N LEU A 325 -6.63 28.42 -14.68
CA LEU A 325 -7.44 28.25 -13.49
C LEU A 325 -7.10 29.29 -12.43
N VAL A 326 -8.12 29.79 -11.75
CA VAL A 326 -7.95 30.61 -10.57
C VAL A 326 -8.29 29.76 -9.36
N LEU A 327 -7.27 29.30 -8.66
CA LEU A 327 -7.41 28.46 -7.48
C LEU A 327 -7.42 29.31 -6.20
N ALA A 328 -8.09 28.78 -5.17
CA ALA A 328 -8.19 29.47 -3.88
C ALA A 328 -6.80 29.64 -3.24
N TYR A 329 -6.43 30.87 -2.91
CA TYR A 329 -5.14 31.22 -2.29
C TYR A 329 -5.35 31.70 -0.85
N PRO A 330 -4.48 31.35 0.11
CA PRO A 330 -3.35 30.42 0.01
C PRO A 330 -3.76 28.98 0.35
N THR A 331 -3.62 28.10 -0.60
CA THR A 331 -3.84 26.64 -0.42
C THR A 331 -2.76 25.83 -1.16
N PRO A 332 -2.42 24.61 -0.74
CA PRO A 332 -1.48 23.78 -1.49
C PRO A 332 -1.87 23.58 -2.97
N ALA A 333 -3.18 23.52 -3.25
CA ALA A 333 -3.69 23.44 -4.64
C ALA A 333 -3.35 24.70 -5.46
N SER A 334 -3.28 25.91 -4.86
CA SER A 334 -2.89 27.13 -5.58
C SER A 334 -1.43 27.11 -6.06
N ASP A 335 -0.61 26.26 -5.45
CA ASP A 335 0.81 26.15 -5.79
C ASP A 335 1.08 25.16 -6.95
N LEU A 336 0.07 24.38 -7.38
CA LEU A 336 0.21 23.39 -8.46
C LEU A 336 0.89 23.94 -9.72
N GLN A 337 0.57 25.17 -10.12
CA GLN A 337 1.17 25.80 -11.31
C GLN A 337 2.69 26.04 -11.19
N TYR A 338 3.25 26.00 -10.00
CA TYR A 338 4.68 26.19 -9.74
C TYR A 338 5.44 24.86 -9.66
N LEU A 339 4.73 23.73 -9.72
CA LEU A 339 5.31 22.38 -9.60
C LEU A 339 5.66 21.74 -10.95
N TYR A 340 5.27 22.37 -12.08
CA TYR A 340 5.53 21.88 -13.44
C TYR A 340 6.97 22.06 -13.89
#